data_3e57ad691b10acd9168a3de2caac8111
#
_entry.id   3e57ad691b10acd9168a3de2caac8111
#
_cell.length_a   1.000
_cell.length_b   1.000
_cell.length_c   1.000
_cell.angle_alpha   90.00
_cell.angle_beta   90.00
_cell.angle_gamma   90.00
#
_symmetry.space_group_name_H-M   'P 1'
#
loop_
_entity.id
_entity.type
_entity.pdbx_description
1 polymer ?
#
loop_
_entity_poly.entity_id
_entity_poly.type
_entity_poly.pdbx_seq_one_letter_code
_entity_poly.pdbx_strand_id
1 'polypeptide(L)'
;MKKLVIIDDEYFFRQALIKYIGNFKDEFTVVGDAGNGKLGIALIEQYRPEIILIDISMPQMTGFDVISYIQEQKILTHFIIISGYDKFEYAQKAIQMGV
;
A
#
# COMPACT_ATOMS: atom_id res chain seq x y z
N MET A 1 -3.60 7.46 16.73
CA MET A 1 -2.57 6.69 16.03
C MET A 1 -3.15 6.13 14.74
N LYS A 2 -2.50 6.38 13.63
CA LYS A 2 -2.99 5.94 12.31
C LYS A 2 -2.53 4.54 11.98
N LYS A 3 -3.47 3.71 11.54
CA LYS A 3 -3.19 2.35 11.09
C LYS A 3 -2.63 2.37 9.67
N LEU A 4 -1.62 1.57 9.45
CA LEU A 4 -0.90 1.54 8.19
C LEU A 4 -0.70 0.10 7.74
N VAL A 5 -0.91 -0.14 6.44
CA VAL A 5 -0.64 -1.43 5.79
C VAL A 5 0.42 -1.22 4.71
N ILE A 6 1.32 -2.17 4.59
CA ILE A 6 2.38 -2.15 3.57
C ILE A 6 2.18 -3.32 2.61
N ILE A 7 2.15 -3.02 1.31
CA ILE A 7 1.99 -4.03 0.26
C ILE A 7 3.15 -3.90 -0.71
N ASP A 8 4.04 -4.89 -0.72
CA ASP A 8 5.22 -4.92 -1.56
C ASP A 8 5.69 -6.37 -1.68
N ASP A 9 6.07 -6.81 -2.87
CA ASP A 9 6.48 -8.19 -3.08
C ASP A 9 7.90 -8.50 -2.59
N GLU A 10 8.67 -7.49 -2.18
CA GLU A 10 10.00 -7.68 -1.64
C GLU A 10 9.98 -7.75 -0.11
N TYR A 11 10.18 -8.94 0.41
CA TYR A 11 10.12 -9.21 1.85
C TYR A 11 11.05 -8.29 2.65
N PHE A 12 12.31 -8.19 2.25
CA PHE A 12 13.29 -7.42 3.03
C PHE A 12 12.98 -5.92 3.01
N PHE A 13 12.44 -5.43 1.91
CA PHE A 13 12.03 -4.04 1.84
C PHE A 13 10.86 -3.76 2.78
N ARG A 14 9.87 -4.66 2.81
CA ARG A 14 8.75 -4.53 3.77
C ARG A 14 9.26 -4.49 5.20
N GLN A 15 10.18 -5.40 5.57
CA GLN A 15 10.69 -5.45 6.93
C GLN A 15 11.49 -4.19 7.29
N ALA A 16 12.23 -3.65 6.34
CA ALA A 16 12.96 -2.40 6.54
C ALA A 16 12.00 -1.23 6.80
N LEU A 17 10.91 -1.15 6.04
CA LEU A 17 9.89 -0.13 6.24
C LEU A 17 9.20 -0.25 7.59
N ILE A 18 8.86 -1.46 8.01
CA ILE A 18 8.23 -1.71 9.31
C ILE A 18 9.16 -1.21 10.42
N LYS A 19 10.43 -1.53 10.31
CA LYS A 19 11.42 -1.11 11.30
C LYS A 19 11.57 0.41 11.35
N TYR A 20 11.62 1.05 10.17
CA TYR A 20 11.72 2.49 10.09
C TYR A 20 10.49 3.19 10.70
N ILE A 21 9.30 2.72 10.34
CA ILE A 21 8.04 3.28 10.83
C ILE A 21 7.91 3.08 12.34
N GLY A 22 8.52 2.02 12.88
CA GLY A 22 8.56 1.78 14.33
C GLY A 22 9.18 2.93 15.13
N ASN A 23 9.99 3.79 14.49
CA ASN A 23 10.53 4.98 15.13
C ASN A 23 9.47 6.07 15.35
N PHE A 24 8.30 5.93 14.71
CA PHE A 24 7.20 6.88 14.76
C PHE A 24 5.96 6.26 15.39
N LYS A 25 6.14 5.39 16.35
CA LYS A 25 5.06 4.58 16.95
C LYS A 25 3.98 5.40 17.66
N ASP A 26 4.26 6.64 17.97
CA ASP A 26 3.25 7.55 18.54
C ASP A 26 2.33 8.13 17.48
N GLU A 27 2.68 7.99 16.20
CA GLU A 27 1.92 8.53 15.07
C GLU A 27 1.31 7.44 14.21
N PHE A 28 2.05 6.32 14.01
CA PHE A 28 1.65 5.26 13.09
C PHE A 28 1.81 3.88 13.70
N THR A 29 0.90 2.98 13.33
CA THR A 29 0.97 1.57 13.69
C THR A 29 0.83 0.73 12.43
N VAL A 30 1.82 -0.09 12.12
CA VAL A 30 1.71 -1.05 11.03
C VAL A 30 0.86 -2.22 11.51
N VAL A 31 -0.35 -2.35 10.98
CA VAL A 31 -1.28 -3.41 11.39
C VAL A 31 -1.13 -4.67 10.55
N GLY A 32 -0.42 -4.59 9.43
CA GLY A 32 -0.13 -5.75 8.61
C GLY A 32 0.72 -5.39 7.40
N ASP A 33 1.34 -6.42 6.83
CA ASP A 33 2.09 -6.28 5.58
C ASP A 33 1.80 -7.49 4.69
N ALA A 34 1.86 -7.30 3.40
CA ALA A 34 1.52 -8.33 2.43
C ALA A 34 2.50 -8.33 1.27
N GLY A 35 2.80 -9.53 0.76
CA GLY A 35 3.70 -9.73 -0.37
C GLY A 35 3.01 -9.77 -1.72
N ASN A 36 1.70 -9.61 -1.77
CA ASN A 36 0.95 -9.59 -3.02
C ASN A 36 -0.37 -8.84 -2.84
N GLY A 37 -1.03 -8.54 -3.97
CA GLY A 37 -2.24 -7.75 -3.96
C GLY A 37 -3.41 -8.43 -3.26
N LYS A 38 -3.56 -9.72 -3.45
CA LYS A 38 -4.68 -10.47 -2.86
C LYS A 38 -4.64 -10.44 -1.34
N LEU A 39 -3.47 -10.71 -0.76
CA LEU A 39 -3.29 -10.63 0.70
C LEU A 39 -3.43 -9.20 1.19
N GLY A 40 -2.95 -8.23 0.40
CA GLY A 40 -3.08 -6.82 0.74
C GLY A 40 -4.54 -6.40 0.84
N ILE A 41 -5.37 -6.80 -0.13
CA ILE A 41 -6.80 -6.51 -0.11
C ILE A 41 -7.45 -7.08 1.15
N ALA A 42 -7.11 -8.32 1.51
CA ALA A 42 -7.67 -8.96 2.70
C ALA A 42 -7.33 -8.16 3.96
N LEU A 43 -6.09 -7.66 4.07
CA LEU A 43 -5.69 -6.84 5.20
C LEU A 43 -6.44 -5.50 5.23
N ILE A 44 -6.62 -4.87 4.07
CA ILE A 44 -7.35 -3.60 3.99
C ILE A 44 -8.79 -3.79 4.42
N GLU A 45 -9.44 -4.85 3.98
CA GLU A 45 -10.82 -5.14 4.34
C GLU A 45 -10.97 -5.45 5.83
N GLN A 46 -9.98 -6.13 6.41
CA GLN A 46 -10.01 -6.50 7.81
C GLN A 46 -9.75 -5.33 8.75
N TYR A 47 -8.72 -4.55 8.48
CA TYR A 47 -8.24 -3.53 9.40
C TYR A 47 -8.69 -2.11 9.08
N ARG A 48 -9.15 -1.86 7.85
CA ARG A 48 -9.57 -0.52 7.40
C ARG A 48 -8.52 0.53 7.76
N PRO A 49 -7.26 0.39 7.26
CA PRO A 49 -6.19 1.32 7.63
C PRO A 49 -6.43 2.71 7.05
N GLU A 50 -5.87 3.72 7.70
CA GLU A 50 -5.92 5.08 7.19
C GLU A 50 -4.94 5.31 6.06
N ILE A 51 -3.81 4.57 6.06
CA ILE A 51 -2.75 4.73 5.07
C ILE A 51 -2.31 3.38 4.55
N ILE A 52 -2.08 3.31 3.23
CA ILE A 52 -1.55 2.11 2.58
C ILE A 52 -0.31 2.52 1.79
N LEU A 53 0.84 1.92 2.13
CA LEU A 53 2.04 2.03 1.32
C LEU A 53 2.04 0.87 0.34
N ILE A 54 2.07 1.15 -0.96
CA ILE A 54 1.87 0.12 -1.96
C ILE A 54 2.87 0.23 -3.10
N ASP A 55 3.47 -0.90 -3.47
CA ASP A 55 4.28 -1.03 -4.66
C ASP A 55 3.36 -1.29 -5.86
N ILE A 56 3.71 -0.72 -7.00
CA ILE A 56 2.95 -0.90 -8.23
C ILE A 56 3.36 -2.20 -8.94
N SER A 57 4.66 -2.44 -9.03
CA SER A 57 5.21 -3.53 -9.85
C SER A 57 5.22 -4.85 -9.08
N MET A 58 4.08 -5.53 -9.06
CA MET A 58 3.94 -6.84 -8.42
C MET A 58 3.40 -7.85 -9.42
N PRO A 59 3.81 -9.13 -9.33
CA PRO A 59 3.28 -10.14 -10.24
C PRO A 59 1.79 -10.41 -10.00
N GLN A 60 1.07 -10.79 -11.05
CA GLN A 60 -0.34 -11.18 -11.06
C GLN A 60 -1.31 -10.05 -10.80
N MET A 61 -1.11 -9.26 -9.75
CA MET A 61 -1.98 -8.13 -9.41
C MET A 61 -1.10 -6.94 -9.08
N THR A 62 -1.17 -5.89 -9.90
CA THR A 62 -0.37 -4.69 -9.69
C THR A 62 -0.94 -3.83 -8.56
N GLY A 63 -0.16 -2.85 -8.10
CA GLY A 63 -0.66 -1.89 -7.13
C GLY A 63 -1.88 -1.12 -7.64
N PHE A 64 -1.92 -0.81 -8.94
CA PHE A 64 -3.08 -0.14 -9.52
C PHE A 64 -4.34 -1.01 -9.46
N ASP A 65 -4.20 -2.33 -9.63
CA ASP A 65 -5.33 -3.25 -9.51
C ASP A 65 -5.89 -3.22 -8.09
N VAL A 66 -5.02 -3.20 -7.09
CA VAL A 66 -5.44 -3.11 -5.68
C VAL A 66 -6.17 -1.79 -5.43
N ILE A 67 -5.60 -0.68 -5.88
CA ILE A 67 -6.20 0.65 -5.70
C ILE A 67 -7.59 0.70 -6.32
N SER A 68 -7.72 0.22 -7.58
CA SER A 68 -9.01 0.20 -8.27
C SER A 68 -10.05 -0.62 -7.52
N TYR A 69 -9.67 -1.80 -7.06
CA TYR A 69 -10.59 -2.67 -6.32
C TYR A 69 -11.09 -1.99 -5.04
N ILE A 70 -10.16 -1.41 -4.27
CA ILE A 70 -10.52 -0.76 -3.00
C ILE A 70 -11.40 0.47 -3.24
N GLN A 71 -11.13 1.25 -4.29
CA GLN A 71 -11.95 2.40 -4.65
C GLN A 71 -13.36 1.97 -5.06
N GLU A 72 -13.49 0.87 -5.81
CA GLU A 72 -14.79 0.32 -6.20
C GLU A 72 -15.60 -0.14 -4.98
N GLN A 73 -14.93 -0.67 -3.96
CA GLN A 73 -15.58 -1.07 -2.71
C GLN A 73 -15.90 0.13 -1.81
N LYS A 74 -15.54 1.34 -2.21
CA LYS A 74 -15.78 2.59 -1.47
C LYS A 74 -15.18 2.57 -0.08
N ILE A 75 -14.02 1.92 0.05
CA ILE A 75 -13.25 1.94 1.30
C ILE A 75 -12.39 3.19 1.29
N LEU A 76 -12.55 4.05 2.27
CA LEU A 76 -11.79 5.30 2.38
C LEU A 76 -10.43 5.04 3.00
N THR A 77 -9.38 5.35 2.23
CA THR A 77 -8.01 5.22 2.69
C THR A 77 -7.11 6.07 1.80
N HIS A 78 -5.90 6.38 2.28
CA HIS A 78 -4.90 7.11 1.50
C HIS A 78 -3.85 6.14 1.00
N PHE A 79 -3.66 6.09 -0.31
CA PHE A 79 -2.61 5.30 -0.94
C PHE A 79 -1.37 6.14 -1.16
N ILE A 80 -0.22 5.62 -0.73
CA ILE A 80 1.09 6.21 -1.03
C ILE A 80 1.87 5.17 -1.83
N ILE A 81 2.24 5.55 -3.04
CA ILE A 81 2.97 4.65 -3.94
C ILE A 81 4.45 4.69 -3.58
N ILE A 82 5.03 3.51 -3.37
CA ILE A 82 6.44 3.36 -2.99
C ILE A 82 7.24 2.60 -4.06
N SER A 83 6.83 2.75 -5.32
CA SER A 83 7.46 2.03 -6.42
C SER A 83 8.91 2.46 -6.63
N GLY A 84 9.77 1.48 -6.87
CA GLY A 84 11.16 1.74 -7.24
C GLY A 84 11.35 2.12 -8.71
N TYR A 85 10.27 2.19 -9.49
CA TYR A 85 10.31 2.55 -10.89
C TYR A 85 9.85 3.97 -11.08
N ASP A 86 10.74 4.78 -11.65
CA ASP A 86 10.51 6.19 -11.91
C ASP A 86 9.91 6.35 -13.30
N LYS A 87 8.74 5.75 -13.53
CA LYS A 87 8.07 5.82 -14.82
C LYS A 87 7.02 6.91 -14.82
N PHE A 88 7.14 7.80 -15.78
CA PHE A 88 6.18 8.89 -15.98
C PHE A 88 4.75 8.36 -16.10
N GLU A 89 4.57 7.23 -16.76
CA GLU A 89 3.24 6.61 -16.96
C GLU A 89 2.60 6.21 -15.64
N TYR A 90 3.40 5.73 -14.68
CA TYR A 90 2.88 5.37 -13.35
C TYR A 90 2.41 6.61 -12.60
N ALA A 91 3.19 7.69 -12.64
CA ALA A 91 2.82 8.94 -11.99
C ALA A 91 1.53 9.50 -12.61
N GLN A 92 1.43 9.48 -13.94
CA GLN A 92 0.27 9.95 -14.65
C GLN A 92 -0.99 9.16 -14.27
N LYS A 93 -0.87 7.84 -14.22
CA LYS A 93 -2.00 6.97 -13.86
C LYS A 93 -2.42 7.20 -12.41
N ALA A 94 -1.46 7.37 -11.50
CA ALA A 94 -1.75 7.65 -10.10
C ALA A 94 -2.55 8.94 -9.94
N ILE A 95 -2.16 9.99 -10.68
CA ILE A 95 -2.90 11.26 -10.66
C ILE A 95 -4.34 11.06 -11.15
N GLN A 96 -4.51 10.30 -12.23
CA GLN A 96 -5.84 10.01 -12.78
C GLN A 96 -6.73 9.27 -11.80
N MET A 97 -6.14 8.45 -10.93
CA MET A 97 -6.86 7.66 -9.93
C MET A 97 -7.06 8.42 -8.61
N GLY A 98 -6.51 9.62 -8.48
CA GLY A 98 -6.65 10.42 -7.27
C GLY A 98 -5.72 10.01 -6.13
N VAL A 99 -4.60 9.41 -6.49
CA VAL A 99 -3.60 8.97 -5.49
C VAL A 99 -2.55 10.05 -5.28
#